data_e658ca6de295224ba84fe5c347ecdc10
#
_entry.id   e658ca6de295224ba84fe5c347ecdc10
#
_cell.length_a   1.000
_cell.length_b   1.000
_cell.length_c   1.000
_cell.angle_alpha   90.00
_cell.angle_beta   90.00
_cell.angle_gamma   90.00
#
_symmetry.space_group_name_H-M   'P 1'
#
loop_
_entity.id
_entity.type
_entity.pdbx_description
1 polymer ?
#
loop_
_entity_poly.entity_id
_entity_poly.type
_entity_poly.pdbx_seq_one_letter_code
_entity_poly.pdbx_strand_id
1 'polypeptide(L)'
;MEKRTIVGIGESLWDCLPQGTKLGGAPVNFAYHVHQFGYDAVAISALGNDILGDQTRKELDAVKLPYIMPIVAEPTGTVQVTLDEEGVPTYDIKQDVAWDNIPFNEEIEAAA
;
A
#
# COMPACT_ATOMS: atom_id res chain seq x y z
N MET A 1 15.85 2.33 -26.70
CA MET A 1 15.80 1.47 -25.51
C MET A 1 14.41 1.57 -24.89
N GLU A 2 13.73 0.46 -24.78
CA GLU A 2 12.38 0.45 -24.19
C GLU A 2 12.44 0.76 -22.71
N LYS A 3 11.60 1.70 -22.27
CA LYS A 3 11.41 1.94 -20.85
C LYS A 3 10.57 0.81 -20.26
N ARG A 4 11.08 0.22 -19.19
CA ARG A 4 10.34 -0.79 -18.43
C ARG A 4 9.87 -0.21 -17.11
N THR A 5 8.61 -0.48 -16.80
CA THR A 5 8.02 -0.09 -15.52
C THR A 5 8.05 -1.29 -14.59
N ILE A 6 8.52 -1.07 -13.37
CA ILE A 6 8.53 -2.09 -12.34
C ILE A 6 7.27 -1.90 -11.49
N VAL A 7 6.50 -2.98 -11.35
CA VAL A 7 5.19 -2.94 -10.69
C VAL A 7 5.28 -3.65 -9.36
N GLY A 8 4.86 -2.97 -8.30
CA GLY A 8 4.58 -3.57 -7.00
C GLY A 8 3.08 -3.68 -6.83
N ILE A 9 2.54 -4.89 -6.83
CA ILE A 9 1.10 -5.12 -6.71
C ILE A 9 0.78 -5.97 -5.49
N GLY A 10 -0.29 -5.63 -4.78
CA GLY A 10 -0.77 -6.38 -3.64
C GLY A 10 -1.16 -5.48 -2.49
N GLU A 11 -0.69 -5.80 -1.29
CA GLU A 11 -1.13 -5.12 -0.08
C GLU A 11 -0.63 -3.69 0.03
N SER A 12 -1.54 -2.80 0.44
CA SER A 12 -1.26 -1.48 0.96
C SER A 12 -2.02 -1.37 2.28
N LEU A 13 -1.32 -1.08 3.35
CA LEU A 13 -1.91 -1.14 4.68
C LEU A 13 -1.25 -0.14 5.62
N TRP A 14 -1.87 0.06 6.76
CA TRP A 14 -1.35 0.87 7.84
C TRP A 14 -1.01 0.01 9.03
N ASP A 15 0.24 0.08 9.47
CA ASP A 15 0.68 -0.53 10.72
C ASP A 15 0.22 0.34 11.88
N CYS A 16 -0.69 -0.18 12.70
CA CYS A 16 -1.22 0.52 13.87
C CYS A 16 -0.40 0.14 15.09
N LEU A 17 0.58 0.96 15.40
CA LEU A 17 1.51 0.78 16.50
C LEU A 17 1.01 1.52 17.75
N PRO A 18 1.47 1.14 18.97
CA PRO A 18 1.09 1.88 20.18
C PRO A 18 1.40 3.37 20.13
N GLN A 19 2.47 3.77 19.43
CA GLN A 19 2.88 5.17 19.31
C GLN A 19 2.30 5.88 18.09
N GLY A 20 1.52 5.21 17.23
CA GLY A 20 0.90 5.82 16.05
C GLY A 20 0.80 4.87 14.88
N THR A 21 0.32 5.39 13.75
CA THR A 21 0.14 4.62 12.53
C THR A 21 1.23 4.93 11.51
N LYS A 22 1.61 3.92 10.73
CA LYS A 22 2.62 4.07 9.69
C LYS A 22 2.18 3.33 8.42
N LEU A 23 2.33 3.99 7.27
CA LEU A 23 2.03 3.36 5.99
C LEU A 23 3.04 2.24 5.71
N GLY A 24 2.54 1.09 5.30
CA GLY A 24 3.33 -0.09 5.00
C GLY A 24 2.75 -0.91 3.86
N GLY A 25 3.18 -2.14 3.80
CA GLY A 25 2.85 -3.07 2.74
C GLY A 25 4.06 -3.34 1.86
N ALA A 26 4.39 -4.62 1.65
CA ALA A 26 5.59 -4.99 0.91
C ALA A 26 5.61 -4.44 -0.52
N PRO A 27 4.52 -4.52 -1.31
CA PRO A 27 4.54 -3.99 -2.69
C PRO A 27 4.76 -2.48 -2.74
N VAL A 28 4.16 -1.71 -1.82
CA VAL A 28 4.35 -0.26 -1.74
C VAL A 28 5.79 0.08 -1.39
N ASN A 29 6.34 -0.59 -0.38
CA ASN A 29 7.74 -0.38 0.02
C ASN A 29 8.71 -0.75 -1.09
N PHE A 30 8.46 -1.86 -1.79
CA PHE A 30 9.27 -2.29 -2.92
C PHE A 30 9.26 -1.24 -4.04
N ALA A 31 8.08 -0.77 -4.44
CA ALA A 31 7.96 0.25 -5.49
C ALA A 31 8.63 1.55 -5.09
N TYR A 32 8.51 1.95 -3.82
CA TYR A 32 9.15 3.15 -3.31
C TYR A 32 10.67 3.06 -3.43
N HIS A 33 11.28 1.94 -3.00
CA HIS A 33 12.72 1.76 -3.08
C HIS A 33 13.21 1.73 -4.53
N VAL A 34 12.50 1.05 -5.43
CA VAL A 34 12.82 1.02 -6.85
C VAL A 34 12.78 2.44 -7.44
N HIS A 35 11.77 3.22 -7.08
CA HIS A 35 11.63 4.59 -7.52
C HIS A 35 12.79 5.47 -7.03
N GLN A 36 13.25 5.26 -5.79
CA GLN A 36 14.38 5.99 -5.22
C GLN A 36 15.69 5.74 -5.99
N PHE A 37 15.83 4.58 -6.61
CA PHE A 37 16.99 4.27 -7.46
C PHE A 37 16.89 4.83 -8.88
N GLY A 38 15.83 5.59 -9.17
CA GLY A 38 15.66 6.26 -10.46
C GLY A 38 14.98 5.43 -11.54
N TYR A 39 14.43 4.27 -11.18
CA TYR A 39 13.66 3.45 -12.10
C TYR A 39 12.20 3.86 -12.13
N ASP A 40 11.53 3.61 -13.27
CA ASP A 40 10.09 3.76 -13.33
C ASP A 40 9.42 2.67 -12.50
N ALA A 41 8.60 3.08 -11.55
CA ALA A 41 7.90 2.16 -10.65
C ALA A 41 6.46 2.62 -10.45
N VAL A 42 5.56 1.67 -10.22
CA VAL A 42 4.18 1.95 -9.88
C VAL A 42 3.72 0.98 -8.80
N ALA A 43 3.02 1.49 -7.79
CA ALA A 43 2.39 0.67 -6.76
C ALA A 43 0.92 0.44 -7.14
N ILE A 44 0.50 -0.80 -7.18
CA ILE A 44 -0.88 -1.18 -7.50
C ILE A 44 -1.49 -1.85 -6.28
N SER A 45 -2.61 -1.33 -5.82
CA SER A 45 -3.37 -1.88 -4.72
C SER A 45 -4.81 -1.40 -4.81
N ALA A 46 -5.51 -1.35 -3.70
CA ALA A 46 -6.82 -0.74 -3.59
C ALA A 46 -6.95 -0.06 -2.24
N LEU A 47 -7.81 0.96 -2.18
CA LEU A 47 -8.03 1.75 -0.97
C LEU A 47 -9.52 1.79 -0.67
N GLY A 48 -9.85 1.92 0.62
CA GLY A 48 -11.20 2.19 1.04
C GLY A 48 -11.54 3.67 0.89
N ASN A 49 -12.83 3.98 0.89
CA ASN A 49 -13.31 5.36 0.94
C ASN A 49 -13.30 5.83 2.39
N ASP A 50 -12.11 6.06 2.93
CA ASP A 50 -11.90 6.38 4.33
C ASP A 50 -10.69 7.30 4.51
N ILE A 51 -10.47 7.73 5.75
CA ILE A 51 -9.37 8.66 6.09
C ILE A 51 -8.01 8.05 5.78
N LEU A 52 -7.82 6.77 6.06
CA LEU A 52 -6.56 6.09 5.78
C LEU A 52 -6.29 5.99 4.27
N GLY A 53 -7.32 5.79 3.46
CA GLY A 53 -7.20 5.83 2.02
C GLY A 53 -6.75 7.19 1.51
N ASP A 54 -7.33 8.25 2.03
CA ASP A 54 -6.93 9.62 1.69
C ASP A 54 -5.49 9.91 2.11
N GLN A 55 -5.10 9.48 3.30
CA GLN A 55 -3.73 9.65 3.80
C GLN A 55 -2.72 8.86 2.98
N THR A 56 -3.09 7.67 2.50
CA THR A 56 -2.23 6.89 1.62
C THR A 56 -1.90 7.67 0.35
N ARG A 57 -2.90 8.26 -0.28
CA ARG A 57 -2.69 9.06 -1.49
C ARG A 57 -1.81 10.26 -1.21
N LYS A 58 -2.04 10.96 -0.11
CA LYS A 58 -1.25 12.13 0.26
C LYS A 58 0.22 11.78 0.46
N GLU A 59 0.50 10.66 1.12
CA GLU A 59 1.89 10.24 1.34
C GLU A 59 2.58 9.82 0.04
N LEU A 60 1.87 9.06 -0.81
CA LEU A 60 2.44 8.65 -2.10
C LEU A 60 2.68 9.84 -3.02
N ASP A 61 1.76 10.81 -3.03
CA ASP A 61 1.93 12.05 -3.79
C ASP A 61 3.10 12.87 -3.26
N ALA A 62 3.29 12.91 -1.95
CA ALA A 62 4.39 13.66 -1.32
C ALA A 62 5.77 13.12 -1.73
N VAL A 63 5.90 11.80 -1.89
CA VAL A 63 7.15 11.17 -2.33
C VAL A 63 7.20 10.98 -3.85
N LYS A 64 6.17 11.42 -4.55
CA LYS A 64 6.05 11.36 -6.01
C LYS A 64 6.11 9.94 -6.57
N LEU A 65 5.65 8.96 -5.82
CA LEU A 65 5.56 7.58 -6.27
C LEU A 65 4.28 7.38 -7.10
N PRO A 66 4.38 6.99 -8.36
CA PRO A 66 3.19 6.66 -9.15
C PRO A 66 2.43 5.48 -8.56
N TYR A 67 1.11 5.56 -8.56
CA TYR A 67 0.28 4.50 -8.03
C TYR A 67 -1.04 4.38 -8.81
N ILE A 68 -1.59 3.16 -8.78
CA ILE A 68 -2.94 2.87 -9.27
C ILE A 68 -3.65 2.16 -8.12
N MET A 69 -4.52 2.88 -7.43
CA MET A 69 -5.22 2.37 -6.26
C MET A 69 -6.70 2.76 -6.31
N PRO A 70 -7.52 1.95 -7.03
CA PRO A 70 -8.96 2.20 -7.09
C PRO A 70 -9.59 2.17 -5.70
N ILE A 71 -10.66 2.93 -5.53
CA ILE A 71 -11.46 2.92 -4.31
C ILE A 71 -12.46 1.79 -4.41
N VAL A 72 -12.49 0.94 -3.38
CA VAL A 72 -13.41 -0.18 -3.30
C VAL A 72 -14.31 -0.04 -2.06
N ALA A 73 -15.29 -0.93 -1.93
CA ALA A 73 -16.25 -0.88 -0.82
C ALA A 73 -15.61 -1.25 0.52
N GLU A 74 -14.60 -2.10 0.51
CA GLU A 74 -13.92 -2.58 1.70
C GLU A 74 -13.02 -1.49 2.29
N PRO A 75 -12.76 -1.50 3.62
CA PRO A 75 -11.91 -0.49 4.24
C PRO A 75 -10.44 -0.64 3.87
N THR A 76 -9.70 0.44 3.95
CA THR A 76 -8.24 0.43 3.77
C THR A 76 -7.60 -0.53 4.78
N GLY A 77 -6.61 -1.31 4.32
CA GLY A 77 -5.98 -2.35 5.13
C GLY A 77 -5.26 -1.81 6.34
N THR A 78 -5.38 -2.54 7.45
CA THR A 78 -4.69 -2.23 8.70
C THR A 78 -4.11 -3.49 9.33
N VAL A 79 -3.01 -3.31 10.05
CA VAL A 79 -2.41 -4.35 10.90
C VAL A 79 -2.29 -3.77 12.30
N GLN A 80 -2.90 -4.42 13.28
CA GLN A 80 -2.74 -4.04 14.67
C GLN A 80 -1.47 -4.71 15.22
N VAL A 81 -0.58 -3.91 15.75
CA VAL A 81 0.67 -4.40 16.35
C VAL A 81 0.59 -4.20 17.85
N THR A 82 0.63 -5.29 18.60
CA THR A 82 0.67 -5.26 20.06
C THR A 82 1.99 -5.82 20.55
N LEU A 83 2.51 -5.25 21.62
CA LEU A 83 3.74 -5.71 22.25
C LEU A 83 3.40 -6.37 23.58
N ASP A 84 4.05 -7.52 23.86
CA ASP A 84 3.94 -8.15 25.17
C ASP A 84 4.89 -7.47 26.20
N GLU A 85 4.96 -8.01 27.41
CA GLU A 85 5.78 -7.46 28.49
C GLU A 85 7.29 -7.47 28.14
N GLU A 86 7.70 -8.36 27.26
CA GLU A 86 9.09 -8.49 26.82
C GLU A 86 9.38 -7.71 25.53
N GLY A 87 8.36 -7.01 24.98
CA GLY A 87 8.51 -6.24 23.75
C GLY A 87 8.37 -7.07 22.48
N VAL A 88 7.90 -8.31 22.57
CA VAL A 88 7.69 -9.17 21.41
C VAL A 88 6.40 -8.78 20.70
N PRO A 89 6.45 -8.46 19.40
CA PRO A 89 5.26 -8.02 18.68
C PRO A 89 4.34 -9.17 18.31
N THR A 90 3.03 -8.89 18.39
CA THR A 90 1.98 -9.73 17.81
C THR A 90 1.25 -8.91 16.76
N TYR A 91 1.05 -9.50 15.58
CA TYR A 91 0.42 -8.84 14.45
C TYR A 91 -0.99 -9.41 14.23
N ASP A 92 -1.98 -8.53 14.19
CA ASP A 92 -3.35 -8.88 13.82
C ASP A 92 -3.65 -8.23 12.48
N ILE A 93 -3.55 -9.03 11.41
CA ILE A 93 -3.76 -8.57 10.04
C ILE A 93 -5.26 -8.65 9.73
N LYS A 94 -5.87 -7.48 9.51
CA LYS A 94 -7.28 -7.39 9.16
C LYS A 94 -7.52 -8.06 7.82
N GLN A 95 -8.56 -8.92 7.74
CA GLN A 95 -8.95 -9.59 6.51
C GLN A 95 -10.11 -8.86 5.83
N ASP A 96 -10.34 -9.19 4.56
CA ASP A 96 -11.41 -8.61 3.73
C ASP A 96 -11.36 -7.09 3.73
N VAL A 97 -10.19 -6.56 3.50
CA VAL A 97 -9.92 -5.14 3.36
C VAL A 97 -9.69 -4.78 1.88
N ALA A 98 -9.44 -3.49 1.61
CA ALA A 98 -9.35 -3.01 0.23
C ALA A 98 -8.32 -3.75 -0.62
N TRP A 99 -7.11 -3.99 -0.11
CA TRP A 99 -6.06 -4.65 -0.92
C TRP A 99 -6.36 -6.13 -1.22
N ASP A 100 -7.24 -6.79 -0.44
CA ASP A 100 -7.74 -8.13 -0.76
C ASP A 100 -8.71 -8.14 -1.95
N ASN A 101 -9.19 -6.97 -2.35
CA ASN A 101 -10.26 -6.80 -3.33
C ASN A 101 -9.84 -5.87 -4.47
N ILE A 102 -8.59 -5.96 -4.91
CA ILE A 102 -8.09 -5.14 -6.02
C ILE A 102 -8.87 -5.49 -7.29
N PRO A 103 -9.60 -4.51 -7.88
CA PRO A 103 -10.34 -4.81 -9.10
C PRO A 103 -9.41 -4.90 -10.29
N PHE A 104 -9.72 -5.79 -11.22
CA PHE A 104 -9.04 -5.83 -12.50
C PHE A 104 -9.65 -4.77 -13.42
N ASN A 105 -8.85 -3.82 -13.87
CA ASN A 105 -9.31 -2.78 -14.79
C ASN A 105 -8.27 -2.52 -15.89
N GLU A 106 -8.65 -1.71 -16.87
CA GLU A 106 -7.78 -1.44 -18.02
C GLU A 106 -6.49 -0.73 -17.65
N GLU A 107 -6.54 0.15 -16.65
CA GLU A 107 -5.37 0.89 -16.19
C GLU A 107 -4.35 -0.05 -15.55
N ILE A 108 -4.82 -1.00 -14.73
CA ILE A 108 -3.96 -2.01 -14.10
C ILE A 108 -3.41 -2.96 -15.15
N GLU A 109 -4.23 -3.40 -16.08
CA GLU A 109 -3.81 -4.25 -17.19
C GLU A 109 -2.73 -3.59 -18.03
N ALA A 110 -2.88 -2.31 -18.34
CA ALA A 110 -1.90 -1.56 -19.12
C ALA A 110 -0.56 -1.40 -18.40
N ALA A 111 -0.57 -1.29 -17.07
CA ALA A 111 0.65 -1.17 -16.26
C ALA A 111 1.40 -2.50 -16.13
N ALA A 112 0.67 -3.60 -16.12
CA ALA A 112 1.24 -4.93 -16.05
C ALA A 112 1.71 -5.39 -17.44
#